data_77aad1b38fb92a5a2e0d0b217fdd916d
#
_entry.id   77aad1b38fb92a5a2e0d0b217fdd916d
#
_cell.length_a   1.000
_cell.length_b   1.000
_cell.length_c   1.000
_cell.angle_alpha   90.00
_cell.angle_beta   90.00
_cell.angle_gamma   90.00
#
_symmetry.space_group_name_H-M   'P 1'
#
loop_
_entity.id
_entity.type
_entity.pdbx_description
1 polymer ?
#
loop_
_entity_poly.entity_id
_entity_poly.type
_entity_poly.pdbx_seq_one_letter_code
_entity_poly.pdbx_strand_id
1 'polypeptide(L)'
;MFTLYSADITGNPGNCSYPHRHDVTDKASLKAAICHDYVCAEYKNHYRNGDNFIGSDCLPVDCDNDHSEEPADWITPDDVAAAFPGVSFAVHYSRFHNREKNGKPARPKFHILFPIDFMTDAADYSDMKRLVNTIFPYFDTQALDAARFFFGTTTADVEIREGSMNLTDFLQDADAFDQDMDGGQYGDRVISEGNRNATMSRFAGKVIKKYGDTDEAYQCFLDEAAKCNPPLSDGELKTIWRSAQKFYSRVASQDGYVPPDIYNDDTNYKPEDFSDVGQAEVLAKHFSNELRYSPATHFIRYTEHYWKETEPGAQAVAHELTRRQLKEATKDMQEALKKMEDCGAQTILDGTSKAKAEQLMSDEQLEAYKDFLSAKAYQAFALRRRDSKYITATLKESHPMLEISPRDLDGHCFALCTPAATYDLRKGLAGAREHSPEDFITKMTAVSPSSKGEQIWLDCLDLIFCGNQELIDYVQMICGLAVIGKVYVEALIIAYGGGRNGKSTFWNSVSRVLGLYSGNISADTLTVGCRRNIKPELAEAKAKRLLIAAEMQEGARLNDSTVKQLCSTDDMFAEKKYKDPFSFTPCHTLVLYT
;
A
#
# COMPACT_ATOMS: atom_id res chain seq x y z
N MET A 1 2.87 17.33 32.62
CA MET A 1 1.57 17.37 33.34
C MET A 1 0.46 17.42 32.33
N PHE A 2 -0.67 16.73 32.57
CA PHE A 2 -1.85 16.73 31.70
C PHE A 2 -3.11 16.36 32.50
N THR A 3 -4.27 16.52 31.92
CA THR A 3 -5.55 16.32 32.57
C THR A 3 -6.28 15.09 32.01
N LEU A 4 -6.89 14.28 32.89
CA LEU A 4 -7.78 13.19 32.52
C LEU A 4 -9.16 13.40 33.17
N TYR A 5 -10.19 12.81 32.56
CA TYR A 5 -11.56 12.87 33.07
C TYR A 5 -12.11 11.45 33.22
N SER A 6 -12.55 11.07 34.44
CA SER A 6 -13.02 9.72 34.72
C SER A 6 -14.53 9.64 34.93
N ALA A 7 -15.06 8.46 34.67
CA ALA A 7 -16.44 8.07 34.95
C ALA A 7 -16.61 7.60 36.41
N ASP A 8 -17.85 7.36 36.83
CA ASP A 8 -18.18 6.69 38.10
C ASP A 8 -18.11 5.17 38.02
N ILE A 9 -17.97 4.62 36.81
CA ILE A 9 -18.08 3.19 36.51
C ILE A 9 -16.87 2.69 35.70
N THR A 10 -16.68 1.38 35.69
CA THR A 10 -15.60 0.71 34.95
C THR A 10 -16.19 -0.40 34.06
N GLY A 11 -15.74 -0.44 32.80
CA GLY A 11 -16.03 -1.55 31.88
C GLY A 11 -17.34 -1.42 31.08
N ASN A 12 -17.95 -0.24 31.03
CA ASN A 12 -19.15 -0.01 30.24
C ASN A 12 -18.86 0.81 28.96
N PRO A 13 -18.82 0.20 27.77
CA PRO A 13 -18.53 0.88 26.51
C PRO A 13 -19.63 1.89 26.11
N GLY A 14 -20.85 1.76 26.64
CA GLY A 14 -21.96 2.68 26.40
C GLY A 14 -21.94 3.91 27.30
N ASN A 15 -21.03 4.03 28.26
CA ASN A 15 -20.95 5.20 29.12
C ASN A 15 -20.44 6.42 28.32
N CYS A 16 -21.15 7.55 28.50
CA CYS A 16 -20.75 8.83 27.93
C CYS A 16 -20.51 9.93 28.98
N SER A 17 -20.65 9.64 30.28
CA SER A 17 -20.48 10.61 31.37
C SER A 17 -19.12 10.45 32.04
N TYR A 18 -18.35 11.56 32.10
CA TYR A 18 -17.00 11.63 32.67
C TYR A 18 -16.84 12.90 33.51
N PRO A 19 -17.46 12.94 34.69
CA PRO A 19 -17.57 14.17 35.48
C PRO A 19 -16.33 14.50 36.34
N HIS A 20 -15.42 13.54 36.57
CA HIS A 20 -14.33 13.71 37.52
C HIS A 20 -13.04 14.11 36.84
N ARG A 21 -12.59 15.34 37.07
CA ARG A 21 -11.30 15.85 36.57
C ARG A 21 -10.15 15.40 37.46
N HIS A 22 -9.05 14.98 36.84
CA HIS A 22 -7.81 14.58 37.48
C HIS A 22 -6.61 15.27 36.83
N ASP A 23 -5.86 16.05 37.60
CA ASP A 23 -4.60 16.62 37.17
C ASP A 23 -3.48 15.60 37.43
N VAL A 24 -2.89 15.06 36.34
CA VAL A 24 -1.86 14.01 36.40
C VAL A 24 -0.48 14.65 36.50
N THR A 25 0.18 14.47 37.63
CA THR A 25 1.52 15.02 37.92
C THR A 25 2.55 13.96 38.25
N ASP A 26 2.10 12.78 38.72
CA ASP A 26 2.93 11.67 39.16
C ASP A 26 2.20 10.32 38.96
N LYS A 27 2.90 9.22 39.28
CA LYS A 27 2.33 7.86 39.19
C LYS A 27 1.10 7.64 40.08
N ALA A 28 1.01 8.34 41.22
CA ALA A 28 -0.12 8.17 42.12
C ALA A 28 -1.37 8.84 41.61
N SER A 29 -1.27 10.08 41.09
CA SER A 29 -2.35 10.79 40.44
C SER A 29 -2.82 10.09 39.15
N LEU A 30 -1.88 9.53 38.36
CA LEU A 30 -2.22 8.73 37.19
C LEU A 30 -3.04 7.48 37.58
N LYS A 31 -2.58 6.71 38.58
CA LYS A 31 -3.31 5.53 39.08
C LYS A 31 -4.72 5.89 39.58
N ALA A 32 -4.87 7.02 40.25
CA ALA A 32 -6.18 7.49 40.69
C ALA A 32 -7.11 7.85 39.51
N ALA A 33 -6.58 8.50 38.48
CA ALA A 33 -7.35 8.92 37.31
C ALA A 33 -7.86 7.75 36.47
N ILE A 34 -7.11 6.64 36.39
CA ILE A 34 -7.43 5.48 35.53
C ILE A 34 -8.16 4.33 36.28
N CYS A 35 -8.52 4.51 37.53
CA CYS A 35 -9.30 3.50 38.30
C CYS A 35 -10.65 3.19 37.69
N HIS A 36 -11.28 4.17 37.07
CA HIS A 36 -12.53 4.08 36.32
C HIS A 36 -12.30 4.34 34.83
N ASP A 37 -13.30 4.07 33.98
CA ASP A 37 -13.23 4.39 32.56
C ASP A 37 -12.97 5.89 32.40
N TYR A 38 -12.09 6.29 31.49
CA TYR A 38 -11.63 7.66 31.36
C TYR A 38 -11.49 8.15 29.93
N VAL A 39 -11.43 9.47 29.79
CA VAL A 39 -11.16 10.19 28.55
C VAL A 39 -10.04 11.21 28.78
N CYS A 40 -9.35 11.60 27.69
CA CYS A 40 -8.27 12.59 27.73
C CYS A 40 -8.74 14.00 27.34
N ALA A 41 -9.99 14.18 26.98
CA ALA A 41 -10.55 15.46 26.60
C ALA A 41 -11.70 15.87 27.50
N GLU A 42 -11.91 17.19 27.64
CA GLU A 42 -13.08 17.78 28.30
C GLU A 42 -14.23 17.87 27.29
N TYR A 43 -15.44 17.57 27.76
CA TYR A 43 -16.65 17.64 26.95
C TYR A 43 -17.73 18.50 27.63
N LYS A 44 -18.54 19.20 26.81
CA LYS A 44 -19.71 19.98 27.31
C LYS A 44 -20.64 19.09 28.13
N ASN A 45 -20.98 19.55 29.31
CA ASN A 45 -21.81 18.83 30.28
C ASN A 45 -21.23 17.45 30.67
N HIS A 46 -19.92 17.29 30.60
CA HIS A 46 -19.19 16.02 30.85
C HIS A 46 -19.69 14.86 29.99
N TYR A 47 -20.36 15.15 28.87
CA TYR A 47 -20.94 14.15 27.98
C TYR A 47 -20.05 13.93 26.74
N ARG A 48 -19.42 12.76 26.68
CA ARG A 48 -18.50 12.35 25.61
C ARG A 48 -19.22 12.22 24.26
N ASN A 49 -18.97 13.15 23.37
CA ASN A 49 -19.37 13.16 21.97
C ASN A 49 -18.43 14.11 21.22
N GLY A 50 -18.10 13.83 19.96
CA GLY A 50 -17.25 14.70 19.13
C GLY A 50 -17.74 16.14 19.06
N ASP A 51 -19.05 16.35 18.93
CA ASP A 51 -19.68 17.69 18.89
C ASP A 51 -19.63 18.45 20.24
N ASN A 52 -19.34 17.74 21.32
CA ASN A 52 -19.22 18.28 22.66
C ASN A 52 -17.79 18.55 23.09
N PHE A 53 -16.81 18.32 22.23
CA PHE A 53 -15.40 18.53 22.55
C PHE A 53 -15.14 19.98 22.95
N ILE A 54 -14.48 20.18 24.08
CA ILE A 54 -14.08 21.50 24.59
C ILE A 54 -12.57 21.68 24.37
N GLY A 55 -11.78 20.68 24.73
CA GLY A 55 -10.33 20.70 24.55
C GLY A 55 -9.62 19.57 25.29
N SER A 56 -8.34 19.46 25.02
CA SER A 56 -7.45 18.46 25.65
C SER A 56 -6.01 18.96 25.72
N ASP A 57 -5.32 18.62 26.80
CA ASP A 57 -3.88 18.78 27.02
C ASP A 57 -3.14 17.42 27.04
N CYS A 58 -3.85 16.36 26.62
CA CYS A 58 -3.33 15.00 26.60
C CYS A 58 -3.75 14.28 25.31
N LEU A 59 -2.78 13.74 24.55
CA LEU A 59 -3.02 12.96 23.35
C LEU A 59 -2.81 11.48 23.65
N PRO A 60 -3.87 10.66 23.68
CA PRO A 60 -3.77 9.23 23.91
C PRO A 60 -3.59 8.47 22.59
N VAL A 61 -2.75 7.44 22.61
CA VAL A 61 -2.61 6.44 21.55
C VAL A 61 -2.57 5.04 22.15
N ASP A 62 -3.04 4.06 21.39
CA ASP A 62 -3.20 2.67 21.83
C ASP A 62 -2.21 1.76 21.09
N CYS A 63 -1.54 0.85 21.83
CA CYS A 63 -0.61 -0.13 21.29
C CYS A 63 -1.03 -1.54 21.73
N ASP A 64 -1.70 -2.26 20.84
CA ASP A 64 -2.22 -3.61 21.10
C ASP A 64 -1.28 -4.73 20.62
N ASN A 65 -0.19 -4.40 19.91
CA ASN A 65 0.76 -5.35 19.31
C ASN A 65 0.07 -6.41 18.42
N ASP A 66 -1.01 -6.01 17.74
CA ASP A 66 -1.79 -6.90 16.88
C ASP A 66 -1.14 -7.12 15.49
N HIS A 67 -0.02 -6.46 15.19
CA HIS A 67 0.70 -6.49 13.92
C HIS A 67 1.57 -7.73 13.73
N SER A 68 2.00 -8.41 14.81
CA SER A 68 2.82 -9.62 14.72
C SER A 68 2.46 -10.63 15.83
N GLU A 69 2.64 -11.92 15.54
CA GLU A 69 2.54 -13.00 16.52
C GLU A 69 3.91 -13.32 17.16
N GLU A 70 5.00 -12.84 16.57
CA GLU A 70 6.37 -13.07 17.04
C GLU A 70 6.73 -12.10 18.16
N PRO A 71 7.17 -12.58 19.35
CA PRO A 71 7.51 -11.72 20.49
C PRO A 71 8.64 -10.72 20.21
N ALA A 72 9.53 -11.03 19.29
CA ALA A 72 10.64 -10.16 18.91
C ALA A 72 10.21 -8.88 18.18
N ASP A 73 8.99 -8.89 17.60
CA ASP A 73 8.43 -7.77 16.85
C ASP A 73 7.53 -6.89 17.71
N TRP A 74 7.22 -7.30 18.93
CA TRP A 74 6.32 -6.53 19.78
C TRP A 74 6.95 -5.24 20.25
N ILE A 75 6.15 -4.19 20.20
CA ILE A 75 6.49 -2.85 20.63
C ILE A 75 6.44 -2.77 22.15
N THR A 76 7.42 -2.09 22.70
CA THR A 76 7.54 -1.78 24.12
C THR A 76 7.53 -0.27 24.35
N PRO A 77 7.33 0.22 25.58
CA PRO A 77 7.49 1.65 25.87
C PRO A 77 8.90 2.22 25.56
N ASP A 78 9.93 1.38 25.52
CA ASP A 78 11.28 1.81 25.12
C ASP A 78 11.35 2.10 23.60
N ASP A 79 10.63 1.34 22.78
CA ASP A 79 10.51 1.62 21.34
C ASP A 79 9.78 2.94 21.09
N VAL A 80 8.75 3.25 21.90
CA VAL A 80 8.06 4.54 21.85
C VAL A 80 9.01 5.68 22.28
N ALA A 81 9.77 5.50 23.35
CA ALA A 81 10.77 6.50 23.78
C ALA A 81 11.86 6.74 22.73
N ALA A 82 12.24 5.71 21.98
CA ALA A 82 13.18 5.83 20.88
C ALA A 82 12.58 6.56 19.66
N ALA A 83 11.27 6.40 19.41
CA ALA A 83 10.58 7.08 18.30
C ALA A 83 10.25 8.56 18.61
N PHE A 84 10.04 8.89 19.89
CA PHE A 84 9.72 10.25 20.38
C PHE A 84 10.79 10.70 21.41
N PRO A 85 12.04 10.88 20.99
CA PRO A 85 13.14 11.15 21.89
C PRO A 85 13.00 12.54 22.55
N GLY A 86 13.19 12.58 23.85
CA GLY A 86 13.04 13.80 24.66
C GLY A 86 11.59 14.21 24.96
N VAL A 87 10.59 13.50 24.43
CA VAL A 87 9.18 13.76 24.73
C VAL A 87 8.79 13.07 26.03
N SER A 88 8.10 13.82 26.90
CA SER A 88 7.48 13.26 28.11
C SER A 88 6.25 12.45 27.74
N PHE A 89 6.02 11.29 28.36
CA PHE A 89 4.78 10.54 28.22
C PHE A 89 4.51 9.64 29.44
N ALA A 90 3.25 9.25 29.60
CA ALA A 90 2.85 8.26 30.58
C ALA A 90 2.38 6.97 29.89
N VAL A 91 2.56 5.84 30.55
CA VAL A 91 2.14 4.51 30.10
C VAL A 91 1.06 3.99 31.03
N HIS A 92 -0.06 3.58 30.49
CA HIS A 92 -1.09 2.82 31.18
C HIS A 92 -1.16 1.42 30.57
N TYR A 93 -0.72 0.40 31.29
CA TYR A 93 -0.83 -0.98 30.84
C TYR A 93 -2.28 -1.44 30.88
N SER A 94 -2.78 -1.89 29.73
CA SER A 94 -4.17 -2.33 29.56
C SER A 94 -4.54 -3.49 30.52
N ARG A 95 -5.81 -3.60 30.90
CA ARG A 95 -6.33 -4.75 31.67
C ARG A 95 -6.08 -6.12 31.03
N PHE A 96 -5.79 -6.16 29.72
CA PHE A 96 -5.40 -7.34 28.97
C PHE A 96 -3.90 -7.45 28.67
N HIS A 97 -3.08 -6.60 29.32
CA HIS A 97 -1.63 -6.68 29.21
C HIS A 97 -1.11 -8.06 29.62
N ASN A 98 -0.33 -8.71 28.73
CA ASN A 98 0.21 -10.05 28.91
C ASN A 98 -0.85 -11.12 29.27
N ARG A 99 -2.07 -10.96 28.72
CA ARG A 99 -3.17 -11.92 28.88
C ARG A 99 -3.73 -12.33 27.51
N GLU A 100 -4.18 -13.57 27.44
CA GLU A 100 -4.87 -14.08 26.26
C GLU A 100 -6.22 -13.37 26.06
N LYS A 101 -6.54 -12.96 24.82
CA LYS A 101 -7.80 -12.30 24.48
C LYS A 101 -8.28 -12.76 23.11
N ASN A 102 -9.51 -13.25 23.03
CA ASN A 102 -10.17 -13.66 21.78
C ASN A 102 -9.37 -14.68 20.95
N GLY A 103 -8.68 -15.64 21.61
CA GLY A 103 -7.85 -16.65 20.94
C GLY A 103 -6.49 -16.15 20.44
N LYS A 104 -6.13 -14.89 20.71
CA LYS A 104 -4.80 -14.36 20.42
C LYS A 104 -3.88 -14.56 21.63
N PRO A 105 -2.59 -14.91 21.44
CA PRO A 105 -1.64 -15.14 22.53
C PRO A 105 -1.47 -13.92 23.42
N ALA A 106 -1.03 -14.16 24.65
CA ALA A 106 -0.67 -13.11 25.60
C ALA A 106 0.45 -12.23 25.03
N ARG A 107 0.24 -10.91 25.02
CA ARG A 107 1.18 -9.94 24.47
C ARG A 107 1.14 -8.61 25.23
N PRO A 108 2.19 -7.76 25.15
CA PRO A 108 2.17 -6.43 25.73
C PRO A 108 1.06 -5.57 25.09
N LYS A 109 0.21 -4.98 25.93
CA LYS A 109 -0.86 -4.05 25.53
C LYS A 109 -0.87 -2.86 26.46
N PHE A 110 -0.74 -1.67 25.91
CA PHE A 110 -0.64 -0.45 26.70
C PHE A 110 -1.13 0.78 25.91
N HIS A 111 -1.50 1.81 26.66
CA HIS A 111 -1.85 3.12 26.15
C HIS A 111 -0.72 4.09 26.48
N ILE A 112 -0.35 4.94 25.55
CA ILE A 112 0.56 6.06 25.76
C ILE A 112 -0.25 7.34 25.83
N LEU A 113 0.05 8.16 26.84
CA LEU A 113 -0.58 9.44 27.12
C LEU A 113 0.50 10.51 26.97
N PHE A 114 0.48 11.24 25.86
CA PHE A 114 1.42 12.32 25.59
C PHE A 114 0.86 13.66 26.11
N PRO A 115 1.58 14.42 26.93
CA PRO A 115 1.28 15.82 27.17
C PRO A 115 1.39 16.61 25.86
N ILE A 116 0.40 17.47 25.60
CA ILE A 116 0.35 18.40 24.45
C ILE A 116 -0.01 19.79 24.95
N ASP A 117 0.18 20.82 24.12
CA ASP A 117 -0.42 22.11 24.37
C ASP A 117 -1.93 22.01 24.29
N PHE A 118 -2.63 22.82 25.11
CA PHE A 118 -4.08 22.73 25.20
C PHE A 118 -4.74 23.05 23.86
N MET A 119 -5.42 22.07 23.30
CA MET A 119 -6.04 22.12 21.97
C MET A 119 -7.55 22.13 22.06
N THR A 120 -8.21 23.10 21.41
CA THR A 120 -9.66 23.33 21.52
C THR A 120 -10.46 22.91 20.29
N ASP A 121 -9.80 22.58 19.18
CA ASP A 121 -10.46 22.12 17.97
C ASP A 121 -10.39 20.59 17.87
N ALA A 122 -11.55 19.94 17.65
CA ALA A 122 -11.64 18.47 17.59
C ALA A 122 -11.03 17.88 16.30
N ALA A 123 -11.04 18.66 15.21
CA ALA A 123 -10.45 18.23 13.94
C ALA A 123 -8.91 18.28 14.02
N ASP A 124 -8.36 19.41 14.50
CA ASP A 124 -6.92 19.57 14.72
C ASP A 124 -6.39 18.52 15.70
N TYR A 125 -7.14 18.21 16.76
CA TYR A 125 -6.78 17.15 17.70
C TYR A 125 -6.76 15.75 17.06
N SER A 126 -7.71 15.46 16.19
CA SER A 126 -7.75 14.20 15.44
C SER A 126 -6.63 14.14 14.39
N ASP A 127 -6.30 15.26 13.76
CA ASP A 127 -5.21 15.36 12.78
C ASP A 127 -3.84 15.19 13.45
N MET A 128 -3.64 15.74 14.65
CA MET A 128 -2.44 15.47 15.45
C MET A 128 -2.28 13.98 15.77
N LYS A 129 -3.37 13.27 16.13
CA LYS A 129 -3.32 11.80 16.32
C LYS A 129 -2.90 11.07 15.04
N ARG A 130 -3.41 11.49 13.88
CA ARG A 130 -3.03 10.91 12.57
C ARG A 130 -1.55 11.16 12.27
N LEU A 131 -1.06 12.37 12.54
CA LEU A 131 0.35 12.73 12.38
C LEU A 131 1.25 11.85 13.26
N VAL A 132 0.92 11.69 14.54
CA VAL A 132 1.63 10.81 15.47
C VAL A 132 1.62 9.35 14.98
N ASN A 133 0.50 8.88 14.47
CA ASN A 133 0.40 7.53 13.90
C ASN A 133 1.20 7.37 12.59
N THR A 134 1.37 8.45 11.83
CA THR A 134 2.27 8.46 10.64
C THR A 134 3.73 8.37 11.06
N ILE A 135 4.13 9.02 12.15
CA ILE A 135 5.49 8.97 12.70
C ILE A 135 5.78 7.59 13.31
N PHE A 136 4.81 7.00 14.00
CA PHE A 136 4.94 5.70 14.66
C PHE A 136 3.70 4.81 14.39
N PRO A 137 3.67 4.10 13.26
CA PRO A 137 2.48 3.40 12.77
C PRO A 137 2.14 2.09 13.49
N TYR A 138 2.66 1.88 14.70
CA TYR A 138 2.33 0.75 15.59
C TYR A 138 1.17 1.05 16.54
N PHE A 139 0.66 2.29 16.52
CA PHE A 139 -0.53 2.66 17.27
C PHE A 139 -1.80 2.26 16.51
N ASP A 140 -2.86 1.94 17.27
CA ASP A 140 -4.14 1.52 16.69
C ASP A 140 -4.78 2.65 15.87
N THR A 141 -5.02 2.39 14.59
CA THR A 141 -5.65 3.33 13.65
C THR A 141 -7.14 3.54 13.89
N GLN A 142 -7.81 2.68 14.68
CA GLN A 142 -9.24 2.82 15.00
C GLN A 142 -9.50 3.80 16.15
N ALA A 143 -8.45 4.35 16.77
CA ALA A 143 -8.53 5.19 17.97
C ALA A 143 -8.26 6.68 17.69
N LEU A 144 -8.39 7.15 16.45
CA LEU A 144 -7.95 8.48 16.03
C LEU A 144 -9.01 9.59 16.19
N ASP A 145 -10.23 9.27 16.60
CA ASP A 145 -11.28 10.28 16.84
C ASP A 145 -11.07 11.07 18.14
N ALA A 146 -11.69 12.26 18.22
CA ALA A 146 -11.60 13.13 19.39
C ALA A 146 -12.43 12.64 20.60
N ALA A 147 -13.30 11.64 20.42
CA ALA A 147 -14.20 11.13 21.45
C ALA A 147 -13.77 9.76 21.99
N ARG A 148 -12.50 9.38 21.84
CA ARG A 148 -11.97 8.10 22.32
C ARG A 148 -12.01 8.02 23.85
N PHE A 149 -12.48 6.87 24.38
CA PHE A 149 -12.39 6.55 25.80
C PHE A 149 -11.54 5.30 26.03
N PHE A 150 -11.08 5.15 27.28
CA PHE A 150 -10.28 4.02 27.71
C PHE A 150 -10.92 3.35 28.92
N PHE A 151 -10.82 2.02 28.95
CA PHE A 151 -11.28 1.26 30.11
C PHE A 151 -10.32 1.41 31.26
N GLY A 152 -10.84 1.78 32.40
CA GLY A 152 -10.09 1.87 33.65
C GLY A 152 -9.77 0.51 34.26
N THR A 153 -8.83 0.50 35.17
CA THR A 153 -8.47 -0.67 35.98
C THR A 153 -7.78 -0.26 37.27
N THR A 154 -8.14 -0.91 38.37
CA THR A 154 -7.54 -0.69 39.69
C THR A 154 -6.20 -1.42 39.87
N THR A 155 -5.90 -2.36 38.99
CA THR A 155 -4.71 -3.24 39.05
C THR A 155 -3.67 -2.93 37.97
N ALA A 156 -3.84 -1.83 37.23
CA ALA A 156 -2.92 -1.47 36.18
C ALA A 156 -1.55 -1.09 36.74
N ASP A 157 -0.52 -1.55 36.08
CA ASP A 157 0.78 -0.92 36.22
C ASP A 157 0.85 0.35 35.37
N VAL A 158 1.64 1.33 35.83
CA VAL A 158 1.82 2.60 35.13
C VAL A 158 3.27 3.03 35.17
N GLU A 159 3.71 3.68 34.10
CA GLU A 159 5.02 4.33 34.04
C GLU A 159 4.84 5.82 33.69
N ILE A 160 5.77 6.64 34.13
CA ILE A 160 5.94 8.01 33.64
C ILE A 160 7.38 8.11 33.14
N ARG A 161 7.52 8.54 31.92
CA ARG A 161 8.79 8.82 31.25
C ARG A 161 8.93 10.34 31.16
N GLU A 162 9.85 10.88 31.91
CA GLU A 162 10.14 12.32 31.89
C GLU A 162 11.05 12.65 30.71
N GLY A 163 10.69 13.68 29.97
CA GLY A 163 11.45 14.24 28.86
C GLY A 163 11.64 15.74 29.05
N SER A 164 12.35 16.37 28.14
CA SER A 164 12.62 17.81 28.14
C SER A 164 11.56 18.65 27.43
N MET A 165 10.62 18.01 26.71
CA MET A 165 9.59 18.67 25.91
C MET A 165 8.27 17.90 25.93
N ASN A 166 7.18 18.55 25.50
CA ASN A 166 5.91 17.90 25.23
C ASN A 166 5.86 17.44 23.75
N LEU A 167 4.76 16.78 23.36
CA LEU A 167 4.61 16.28 21.99
C LEU A 167 4.41 17.42 20.97
N THR A 168 3.75 18.50 21.35
CA THR A 168 3.53 19.68 20.46
C THR A 168 4.85 20.33 20.08
N ASP A 169 5.73 20.56 21.05
CA ASP A 169 7.08 21.08 20.82
C ASP A 169 7.89 20.17 19.89
N PHE A 170 7.78 18.85 20.11
CA PHE A 170 8.46 17.85 19.28
C PHE A 170 8.00 17.89 17.81
N LEU A 171 6.70 18.05 17.57
CA LEU A 171 6.12 18.12 16.22
C LEU A 171 6.46 19.44 15.53
N GLN A 172 6.45 20.56 16.26
CA GLN A 172 6.83 21.88 15.73
C GLN A 172 8.33 21.95 15.38
N ASP A 173 9.19 21.39 16.24
CA ASP A 173 10.62 21.26 15.93
C ASP A 173 10.88 20.39 14.70
N ALA A 174 10.02 19.38 14.46
CA ALA A 174 10.10 18.55 13.26
C ALA A 174 9.76 19.34 11.97
N ASP A 175 8.75 20.21 12.02
CA ASP A 175 8.35 21.07 10.88
C ASP A 175 9.40 22.15 10.58
N ALA A 176 9.99 22.76 11.62
CA ALA A 176 11.09 23.72 11.45
C ALA A 176 12.35 23.06 10.87
N PHE A 177 12.62 21.81 11.24
CA PHE A 177 13.75 21.04 10.71
C PHE A 177 13.52 20.56 9.26
N ASP A 178 12.28 20.37 8.82
CA ASP A 178 11.96 20.06 7.42
C ASP A 178 12.15 21.26 6.49
N GLN A 179 11.95 22.49 6.97
CA GLN A 179 12.24 23.72 6.23
C GLN A 179 13.75 23.96 6.06
N ASP A 180 14.58 23.61 7.04
CA ASP A 180 16.04 23.74 6.98
C ASP A 180 16.72 22.69 6.08
N MET A 181 16.04 21.55 5.80
CA MET A 181 16.62 20.44 5.01
C MET A 181 16.42 20.58 3.50
N ASP A 182 15.47 21.39 3.04
CA ASP A 182 15.26 21.68 1.61
C ASP A 182 16.29 22.67 1.04
N GLY A 183 17.08 23.32 1.89
CA GLY A 183 18.12 24.29 1.54
C GLY A 183 19.56 23.77 1.67
N GLY A 184 19.89 22.66 1.04
CA GLY A 184 21.21 22.12 0.65
C GLY A 184 22.51 22.71 1.18
N GLN A 185 22.69 22.95 2.50
CA GLN A 185 24.01 23.10 3.13
C GLN A 185 23.96 22.73 4.61
N TYR A 186 24.42 21.51 4.96
CA TYR A 186 24.77 21.18 6.33
C TYR A 186 26.03 21.96 6.73
N GLY A 187 25.86 23.05 7.48
CA GLY A 187 26.96 23.76 8.12
C GLY A 187 27.57 22.90 9.25
N ASP A 188 28.78 23.25 9.71
CA ASP A 188 29.55 22.65 10.81
C ASP A 188 28.84 22.76 12.19
N ARG A 189 27.63 22.23 12.32
CA ARG A 189 26.84 22.28 13.55
C ARG A 189 27.16 21.08 14.43
N VAL A 190 27.73 21.33 15.61
CA VAL A 190 28.00 20.30 16.63
C VAL A 190 26.69 19.92 17.33
N ILE A 191 26.36 18.63 17.33
CA ILE A 191 25.16 18.09 17.99
C ILE A 191 25.50 17.81 19.47
N SER A 192 24.88 18.56 20.40
CA SER A 192 25.19 18.52 21.83
C SER A 192 24.59 17.33 22.58
N GLU A 193 25.13 16.97 23.75
CA GLU A 193 24.84 15.77 24.54
C GLU A 193 23.36 15.52 24.83
N GLY A 194 22.53 16.52 25.06
CA GLY A 194 21.08 16.34 25.35
C GLY A 194 20.22 15.95 24.14
N ASN A 195 20.68 16.22 22.89
CA ASN A 195 19.90 16.08 21.68
C ASN A 195 20.43 15.03 20.68
N ARG A 196 21.54 14.34 20.97
CA ARG A 196 22.23 13.43 20.04
C ARG A 196 21.33 12.31 19.52
N ASN A 197 20.74 11.54 20.41
CA ASN A 197 19.92 10.38 20.06
C ASN A 197 18.64 10.81 19.31
N ALA A 198 18.04 11.92 19.70
CA ALA A 198 16.87 12.50 19.05
C ALA A 198 17.17 12.93 17.62
N THR A 199 18.21 13.72 17.44
CA THR A 199 18.64 14.23 16.13
C THR A 199 19.04 13.08 15.21
N MET A 200 19.81 12.12 15.72
CA MET A 200 20.27 10.98 14.91
C MET A 200 19.14 9.99 14.56
N SER A 201 18.15 9.78 15.42
CA SER A 201 16.98 8.95 15.10
C SER A 201 16.12 9.58 14.00
N ARG A 202 15.90 10.91 14.04
CA ARG A 202 15.20 11.65 12.99
C ARG A 202 15.99 11.60 11.67
N PHE A 203 17.31 11.83 11.75
CA PHE A 203 18.18 11.80 10.59
C PHE A 203 18.21 10.40 9.93
N ALA A 204 18.35 9.33 10.71
CA ALA A 204 18.29 7.96 10.22
C ALA A 204 16.97 7.66 9.49
N GLY A 205 15.82 8.08 10.07
CA GLY A 205 14.52 7.94 9.44
C GLY A 205 14.37 8.69 8.11
N LYS A 206 14.99 9.89 7.99
CA LYS A 206 14.99 10.69 6.75
C LYS A 206 15.91 10.09 5.70
N VAL A 207 17.13 9.74 6.08
CA VAL A 207 18.12 9.16 5.16
C VAL A 207 17.64 7.84 4.59
N ILE A 208 17.07 6.96 5.43
CA ILE A 208 16.56 5.67 4.95
C ILE A 208 15.32 5.81 4.08
N LYS A 209 14.49 6.84 4.30
CA LYS A 209 13.38 7.18 3.40
C LYS A 209 13.87 7.73 2.06
N LYS A 210 14.98 8.47 2.07
CA LYS A 210 15.52 9.13 0.88
C LYS A 210 16.35 8.20 0.01
N TYR A 211 17.16 7.33 0.61
CA TYR A 211 18.13 6.48 -0.10
C TYR A 211 17.83 4.98 0.00
N GLY A 212 16.76 4.59 0.70
CA GLY A 212 16.46 3.20 0.98
C GLY A 212 17.36 2.61 2.08
N ASP A 213 17.23 1.30 2.32
CA ASP A 213 18.12 0.54 3.21
C ASP A 213 19.37 0.11 2.43
N THR A 214 20.25 1.07 2.18
CA THR A 214 21.47 0.91 1.38
C THR A 214 22.71 1.21 2.22
N ASP A 215 23.87 0.71 1.79
CA ASP A 215 25.16 1.03 2.42
C ASP A 215 25.47 2.54 2.33
N GLU A 216 25.03 3.21 1.27
CA GLU A 216 25.17 4.65 1.07
C GLU A 216 24.34 5.44 2.10
N ALA A 217 23.11 5.01 2.36
CA ALA A 217 22.26 5.58 3.39
C ALA A 217 22.88 5.42 4.79
N TYR A 218 23.42 4.26 5.09
CA TYR A 218 24.10 4.01 6.37
C TYR A 218 25.37 4.85 6.52
N GLN A 219 26.15 5.01 5.46
CA GLN A 219 27.36 5.86 5.49
C GLN A 219 26.99 7.33 5.71
N CYS A 220 25.96 7.83 5.04
CA CYS A 220 25.44 9.19 5.26
C CYS A 220 25.00 9.41 6.72
N PHE A 221 24.35 8.40 7.32
CA PHE A 221 24.00 8.41 8.75
C PHE A 221 25.23 8.45 9.67
N LEU A 222 26.29 7.71 9.38
CA LEU A 222 27.53 7.71 10.15
C LEU A 222 28.29 9.03 10.04
N ASP A 223 28.30 9.64 8.86
CA ASP A 223 28.94 10.93 8.60
C ASP A 223 28.27 12.05 9.42
N GLU A 224 26.94 12.04 9.54
CA GLU A 224 26.22 12.98 10.40
C GLU A 224 26.44 12.67 11.89
N ALA A 225 26.48 11.40 12.27
CA ALA A 225 26.75 10.98 13.64
C ALA A 225 28.14 11.42 14.15
N ALA A 226 29.09 11.58 13.25
CA ALA A 226 30.44 12.09 13.58
C ALA A 226 30.41 13.53 14.12
N LYS A 227 29.35 14.30 13.88
CA LYS A 227 29.14 15.66 14.39
C LYS A 227 28.62 15.68 15.85
N CYS A 228 28.31 14.54 16.43
CA CYS A 228 27.86 14.43 17.84
C CYS A 228 29.00 14.66 18.81
N ASN A 229 28.79 15.50 19.82
CA ASN A 229 29.77 15.76 20.88
C ASN A 229 29.12 15.67 22.29
N PRO A 230 29.52 14.68 23.13
CA PRO A 230 30.42 13.57 22.86
C PRO A 230 29.87 12.57 21.82
N PRO A 231 30.73 11.78 21.14
CA PRO A 231 30.29 10.84 20.11
C PRO A 231 29.32 9.78 20.65
N LEU A 232 28.43 9.29 19.79
CA LEU A 232 27.57 8.13 20.08
C LEU A 232 28.41 6.85 20.07
N SER A 233 28.07 5.90 20.96
CA SER A 233 28.70 4.58 20.94
C SER A 233 28.20 3.74 19.76
N ASP A 234 29.00 2.77 19.30
CA ASP A 234 28.60 1.84 18.22
C ASP A 234 27.29 1.10 18.53
N GLY A 235 27.00 0.84 19.80
CA GLY A 235 25.76 0.21 20.25
C GLY A 235 24.54 1.11 20.05
N GLU A 236 24.66 2.41 20.36
CA GLU A 236 23.62 3.41 20.15
C GLU A 236 23.36 3.63 18.66
N LEU A 237 24.41 3.78 17.85
CA LEU A 237 24.30 3.93 16.40
C LEU A 237 23.59 2.74 15.73
N LYS A 238 23.98 1.51 16.10
CA LYS A 238 23.33 0.30 15.58
C LYS A 238 21.86 0.19 16.02
N THR A 239 21.53 0.63 17.22
CA THR A 239 20.16 0.60 17.74
C THR A 239 19.27 1.59 16.98
N ILE A 240 19.76 2.82 16.77
CA ILE A 240 19.07 3.86 16.01
C ILE A 240 18.84 3.40 14.55
N TRP A 241 19.88 2.90 13.91
CA TRP A 241 19.78 2.45 12.51
C TRP A 241 18.83 1.26 12.35
N ARG A 242 18.90 0.26 13.22
CA ARG A 242 17.99 -0.89 13.20
C ARG A 242 16.52 -0.48 13.38
N SER A 243 16.26 0.53 14.21
CA SER A 243 14.91 1.10 14.35
C SER A 243 14.43 1.76 13.06
N ALA A 244 15.30 2.51 12.37
CA ALA A 244 15.01 3.12 11.08
C ALA A 244 14.78 2.06 9.98
N GLN A 245 15.55 0.97 9.95
CA GLN A 245 15.37 -0.16 9.04
C GLN A 245 14.02 -0.86 9.23
N LYS A 246 13.63 -1.14 10.49
CA LYS A 246 12.31 -1.72 10.80
C LYS A 246 11.17 -0.81 10.32
N PHE A 247 11.32 0.49 10.48
CA PHE A 247 10.37 1.48 9.97
C PHE A 247 10.31 1.46 8.44
N TYR A 248 11.46 1.47 7.77
CA TYR A 248 11.55 1.46 6.30
C TYR A 248 10.93 0.20 5.69
N SER A 249 11.28 -0.98 6.18
CA SER A 249 10.74 -2.26 5.70
C SER A 249 9.21 -2.31 5.73
N ARG A 250 8.60 -1.62 6.69
CA ARG A 250 7.16 -1.55 6.83
C ARG A 250 6.53 -0.50 5.92
N VAL A 251 7.18 0.66 5.74
CA VAL A 251 6.72 1.69 4.79
C VAL A 251 6.83 1.16 3.36
N ALA A 252 7.91 0.42 3.05
CA ALA A 252 8.12 -0.21 1.75
C ALA A 252 7.08 -1.30 1.43
N SER A 253 6.43 -1.88 2.44
CA SER A 253 5.37 -2.89 2.25
C SER A 253 3.95 -2.32 2.16
N GLN A 254 3.76 -1.00 2.21
CA GLN A 254 2.44 -0.36 2.10
C GLN A 254 2.01 -0.14 0.66
N ASP A 255 0.72 -0.33 0.37
CA ASP A 255 0.13 0.02 -0.92
C ASP A 255 0.36 1.52 -1.22
N GLY A 256 1.00 1.81 -2.36
CA GLY A 256 1.34 3.18 -2.78
C GLY A 256 2.74 3.66 -2.35
N TYR A 257 3.57 2.79 -1.79
CA TYR A 257 4.98 3.11 -1.55
C TYR A 257 5.72 3.38 -2.86
N VAL A 258 6.45 4.49 -2.90
CA VAL A 258 7.33 4.85 -4.02
C VAL A 258 8.77 4.66 -3.54
N PRO A 259 9.57 3.76 -4.16
CA PRO A 259 10.97 3.57 -3.80
C PRO A 259 11.81 4.85 -3.90
N PRO A 260 12.87 5.00 -3.09
CA PRO A 260 13.71 6.21 -3.06
C PRO A 260 14.41 6.53 -4.37
N ASP A 261 14.79 5.52 -5.15
CA ASP A 261 15.36 5.66 -6.49
C ASP A 261 14.37 6.32 -7.47
N ILE A 262 13.09 5.99 -7.36
CA ILE A 262 12.02 6.64 -8.14
C ILE A 262 11.69 8.03 -7.55
N TYR A 263 11.84 8.21 -6.23
CA TYR A 263 11.52 9.46 -5.55
C TYR A 263 12.59 10.54 -5.74
N ASN A 264 13.85 10.15 -5.88
CA ASN A 264 15.02 11.02 -6.07
C ASN A 264 15.45 11.12 -7.54
N ASP A 265 14.71 10.49 -8.47
CA ASP A 265 14.97 10.61 -9.90
C ASP A 265 14.76 12.09 -10.31
N ASP A 266 15.76 12.69 -10.94
CA ASP A 266 15.69 14.02 -11.58
C ASP A 266 14.77 14.00 -12.82
N THR A 267 13.75 13.16 -12.77
CA THR A 267 12.79 12.93 -13.84
C THR A 267 11.89 14.15 -13.99
N ASN A 268 12.00 14.83 -15.10
CA ASN A 268 11.15 15.97 -15.43
C ASN A 268 9.75 15.50 -15.82
N TYR A 269 8.75 15.79 -14.99
CA TYR A 269 7.33 15.53 -15.25
C TYR A 269 6.61 16.71 -15.91
N LYS A 270 7.30 17.81 -16.17
CA LYS A 270 6.73 18.97 -16.85
C LYS A 270 6.48 18.63 -18.32
N PRO A 271 5.24 18.74 -18.82
CA PRO A 271 4.96 18.50 -20.22
C PRO A 271 5.56 19.59 -21.11
N GLU A 272 5.89 19.26 -22.34
CA GLU A 272 6.38 20.23 -23.33
C GLU A 272 5.33 21.30 -23.63
N ASP A 273 4.06 20.89 -23.69
CA ASP A 273 2.93 21.80 -23.77
C ASP A 273 1.89 21.51 -22.68
N PHE A 274 1.12 22.50 -22.27
CA PHE A 274 0.11 22.40 -21.21
C PHE A 274 -1.26 21.97 -21.75
N SER A 275 -1.28 21.03 -22.71
CA SER A 275 -2.49 20.41 -23.28
C SER A 275 -2.85 19.08 -22.63
N ASP A 276 -3.99 18.49 -23.03
CA ASP A 276 -4.39 17.15 -22.62
C ASP A 276 -3.47 16.09 -23.26
N VAL A 277 -2.99 16.35 -24.48
CA VAL A 277 -2.07 15.47 -25.21
C VAL A 277 -0.68 15.48 -24.53
N GLY A 278 -0.10 16.68 -24.27
CA GLY A 278 1.18 16.77 -23.58
C GLY A 278 1.17 16.11 -22.20
N GLN A 279 0.04 16.19 -21.49
CA GLN A 279 -0.13 15.47 -20.21
C GLN A 279 -0.16 13.94 -20.42
N ALA A 280 -0.81 13.44 -21.48
CA ALA A 280 -0.86 12.03 -21.80
C ALA A 280 0.51 11.48 -22.23
N GLU A 281 1.32 12.28 -22.94
CA GLU A 281 2.69 11.94 -23.31
C GLU A 281 3.57 11.75 -22.09
N VAL A 282 3.47 12.62 -21.09
CA VAL A 282 4.18 12.48 -19.81
C VAL A 282 3.70 11.23 -19.08
N LEU A 283 2.40 10.95 -19.03
CA LEU A 283 1.87 9.74 -18.45
C LEU A 283 2.45 8.49 -19.12
N ALA A 284 2.40 8.43 -20.44
CA ALA A 284 2.90 7.28 -21.21
C ALA A 284 4.42 7.11 -21.05
N LYS A 285 5.18 8.21 -21.07
CA LYS A 285 6.63 8.19 -20.92
C LYS A 285 7.08 7.58 -19.58
N HIS A 286 6.43 7.98 -18.48
CA HIS A 286 6.89 7.60 -17.14
C HIS A 286 6.19 6.38 -16.55
N PHE A 287 5.01 6.01 -17.05
CA PHE A 287 4.21 4.93 -16.47
C PHE A 287 3.87 3.79 -17.45
N SER A 288 4.52 3.72 -18.61
CA SER A 288 4.28 2.62 -19.56
C SER A 288 4.61 1.22 -19.02
N ASN A 289 5.51 1.10 -18.04
CA ASN A 289 5.82 -0.17 -17.38
C ASN A 289 4.81 -0.55 -16.29
N GLU A 290 3.95 0.39 -15.90
CA GLU A 290 2.94 0.21 -14.86
C GLU A 290 1.52 0.23 -15.43
N LEU A 291 1.27 0.96 -16.53
CA LEU A 291 -0.04 1.14 -17.14
C LEU A 291 0.00 0.85 -18.63
N ARG A 292 -0.93 0.02 -19.11
CA ARG A 292 -1.16 -0.25 -20.52
C ARG A 292 -2.66 -0.19 -20.84
N TYR A 293 -2.97 -0.04 -22.12
CA TYR A 293 -4.33 -0.03 -22.62
C TYR A 293 -4.50 -1.06 -23.74
N SER A 294 -5.63 -1.74 -23.77
CA SER A 294 -6.02 -2.59 -24.88
C SER A 294 -7.52 -2.45 -25.16
N PRO A 295 -7.98 -2.37 -26.41
CA PRO A 295 -9.40 -2.30 -26.74
C PRO A 295 -10.22 -3.45 -26.12
N ALA A 296 -9.63 -4.63 -25.98
CA ALA A 296 -10.27 -5.82 -25.43
C ALA A 296 -10.40 -5.82 -23.90
N THR A 297 -9.51 -5.15 -23.19
CA THR A 297 -9.45 -5.16 -21.73
C THR A 297 -9.66 -3.78 -21.12
N HIS A 298 -9.56 -2.70 -21.89
CA HIS A 298 -9.35 -1.34 -21.44
C HIS A 298 -8.04 -1.22 -20.69
N PHE A 299 -7.96 -0.41 -19.61
CA PHE A 299 -6.73 -0.26 -18.85
C PHE A 299 -6.37 -1.52 -18.08
N ILE A 300 -5.10 -1.86 -18.15
CA ILE A 300 -4.45 -2.86 -17.32
C ILE A 300 -3.31 -2.19 -16.55
N ARG A 301 -3.19 -2.52 -15.27
CA ARG A 301 -2.12 -2.03 -14.40
C ARG A 301 -1.27 -3.20 -13.90
N TYR A 302 0.04 -3.04 -13.91
CA TYR A 302 0.97 -3.99 -13.32
C TYR A 302 0.92 -3.92 -11.79
N THR A 303 0.82 -5.08 -11.14
CA THR A 303 0.60 -5.23 -9.68
C THR A 303 1.81 -5.85 -8.99
N GLU A 304 3.05 -5.54 -9.42
CA GLU A 304 4.31 -6.15 -8.99
C GLU A 304 4.52 -7.60 -9.47
N HIS A 305 3.44 -8.32 -9.77
CA HIS A 305 3.50 -9.74 -10.17
C HIS A 305 2.91 -9.97 -11.56
N TYR A 306 1.78 -9.33 -11.88
CA TYR A 306 1.05 -9.53 -13.13
C TYR A 306 0.21 -8.32 -13.50
N TRP A 307 -0.27 -8.27 -14.75
CA TRP A 307 -1.13 -7.21 -15.26
C TRP A 307 -2.60 -7.48 -14.93
N LYS A 308 -3.26 -6.55 -14.28
CA LYS A 308 -4.66 -6.64 -13.87
C LYS A 308 -5.52 -5.60 -14.58
N GLU A 309 -6.69 -6.02 -15.12
CA GLU A 309 -7.72 -5.09 -15.62
C GLU A 309 -8.25 -4.24 -14.48
N THR A 310 -8.13 -2.91 -14.57
CA THR A 310 -8.61 -2.02 -13.52
C THR A 310 -8.69 -0.56 -13.97
N GLU A 311 -9.91 -0.02 -14.07
CA GLU A 311 -10.14 1.42 -14.29
C GLU A 311 -9.73 2.27 -13.07
N PRO A 312 -10.07 1.88 -11.82
CA PRO A 312 -9.57 2.60 -10.65
C PRO A 312 -8.04 2.60 -10.54
N GLY A 313 -7.37 1.53 -11.01
CA GLY A 313 -5.91 1.46 -11.07
C GLY A 313 -5.31 2.48 -12.03
N ALA A 314 -5.93 2.69 -13.20
CA ALA A 314 -5.50 3.71 -14.15
C ALA A 314 -5.67 5.13 -13.56
N GLN A 315 -6.80 5.38 -12.89
CA GLN A 315 -7.02 6.64 -12.18
C GLN A 315 -5.97 6.88 -11.10
N ALA A 316 -5.58 5.85 -10.36
CA ALA A 316 -4.55 5.95 -9.32
C ALA A 316 -3.18 6.34 -9.91
N VAL A 317 -2.80 5.79 -11.07
CA VAL A 317 -1.57 6.19 -11.78
C VAL A 317 -1.64 7.65 -12.25
N ALA A 318 -2.77 8.10 -12.78
CA ALA A 318 -2.94 9.50 -13.17
C ALA A 318 -2.91 10.46 -11.96
N HIS A 319 -3.47 10.05 -10.81
CA HIS A 319 -3.37 10.80 -9.56
C HIS A 319 -1.92 10.89 -9.09
N GLU A 320 -1.16 9.81 -9.20
CA GLU A 320 0.27 9.79 -8.84
C GLU A 320 1.08 10.73 -9.73
N LEU A 321 0.87 10.71 -11.05
CA LEU A 321 1.50 11.66 -11.96
C LEU A 321 1.23 13.11 -11.51
N THR A 322 -0.05 13.46 -11.29
CA THR A 322 -0.40 14.84 -10.91
C THR A 322 0.14 15.23 -9.54
N ARG A 323 0.32 14.28 -8.63
CA ARG A 323 0.96 14.50 -7.32
C ARG A 323 2.44 14.84 -7.49
N ARG A 324 3.16 14.06 -8.31
CA ARG A 324 4.59 14.31 -8.63
C ARG A 324 4.77 15.66 -9.32
N GLN A 325 3.95 15.95 -10.33
CA GLN A 325 3.96 17.25 -11.02
C GLN A 325 3.71 18.43 -10.09
N LEU A 326 2.76 18.32 -9.17
CA LEU A 326 2.48 19.42 -8.23
C LEU A 326 3.65 19.65 -7.26
N LYS A 327 4.31 18.58 -6.82
CA LYS A 327 5.50 18.67 -5.97
C LYS A 327 6.66 19.35 -6.73
N GLU A 328 6.95 18.88 -7.94
CA GLU A 328 7.96 19.45 -8.83
C GLU A 328 7.68 20.94 -9.11
N ALA A 329 6.47 21.26 -9.55
CA ALA A 329 6.07 22.64 -9.86
C ALA A 329 6.11 23.57 -8.63
N THR A 330 5.87 23.05 -7.43
CA THR A 330 5.99 23.83 -6.19
C THR A 330 7.44 24.13 -5.87
N LYS A 331 8.34 23.16 -6.06
CA LYS A 331 9.78 23.32 -5.91
C LYS A 331 10.30 24.36 -6.91
N ASP A 332 9.98 24.19 -8.20
CA ASP A 332 10.38 25.13 -9.27
C ASP A 332 9.91 26.55 -8.96
N MET A 333 8.70 26.70 -8.43
CA MET A 333 8.13 27.99 -8.06
C MET A 333 8.90 28.66 -6.92
N GLN A 334 9.29 27.89 -5.89
CA GLN A 334 10.06 28.37 -4.74
C GLN A 334 11.47 28.80 -5.19
N GLU A 335 12.14 27.99 -6.01
CA GLU A 335 13.47 28.28 -6.55
C GLU A 335 13.46 29.53 -7.44
N ALA A 336 12.47 29.65 -8.32
CA ALA A 336 12.31 30.82 -9.19
C ALA A 336 11.99 32.11 -8.39
N LEU A 337 11.17 31.99 -7.33
CA LEU A 337 10.90 33.14 -6.44
C LEU A 337 12.16 33.59 -5.71
N LYS A 338 12.93 32.67 -5.14
CA LYS A 338 14.19 32.95 -4.48
C LYS A 338 15.18 33.63 -5.45
N LYS A 339 15.30 33.13 -6.68
CA LYS A 339 16.16 33.73 -7.73
C LYS A 339 15.75 35.19 -8.04
N MET A 340 14.43 35.46 -8.09
CA MET A 340 13.89 36.81 -8.26
C MET A 340 14.22 37.75 -7.08
N GLU A 341 14.14 37.22 -5.84
CA GLU A 341 14.48 37.98 -4.63
C GLU A 341 15.97 38.30 -4.60
N ASP A 342 16.82 37.28 -4.83
CA ASP A 342 18.28 37.40 -4.81
C ASP A 342 18.82 38.41 -5.85
N CYS A 343 18.23 38.46 -7.05
CA CYS A 343 18.61 39.43 -8.09
C CYS A 343 17.92 40.81 -7.96
N GLY A 344 17.02 40.97 -6.99
CA GLY A 344 16.28 42.22 -6.74
C GLY A 344 15.13 42.50 -7.73
N ALA A 345 14.76 41.57 -8.59
CA ALA A 345 13.66 41.72 -9.55
C ALA A 345 12.30 41.91 -8.84
N GLN A 346 12.09 41.27 -7.69
CA GLN A 346 10.88 41.41 -6.87
C GLN A 346 10.65 42.84 -6.40
N THR A 347 11.73 43.53 -5.96
CA THR A 347 11.65 44.91 -5.49
C THR A 347 11.20 45.88 -6.61
N ILE A 348 11.61 45.61 -7.85
CA ILE A 348 11.17 46.41 -9.01
C ILE A 348 9.69 46.18 -9.32
N LEU A 349 9.23 44.94 -9.21
CA LEU A 349 7.81 44.58 -9.40
C LEU A 349 6.89 45.20 -8.35
N ASP A 350 7.33 45.24 -7.10
CA ASP A 350 6.56 45.83 -6.00
C ASP A 350 6.45 47.36 -6.10
N GLY A 351 7.41 47.97 -6.76
CA GLY A 351 7.51 49.44 -6.90
C GLY A 351 6.77 50.05 -8.10
N THR A 352 6.33 49.22 -9.09
CA THR A 352 5.74 49.76 -10.33
C THR A 352 4.80 48.77 -11.05
N SER A 353 4.15 49.23 -12.13
CA SER A 353 3.30 48.32 -12.95
C SER A 353 4.16 47.31 -13.73
N LYS A 354 3.62 46.11 -14.00
CA LYS A 354 4.34 45.03 -14.68
C LYS A 354 5.05 45.46 -15.98
N ALA A 355 4.35 46.17 -16.87
CA ALA A 355 4.89 46.62 -18.14
C ALA A 355 6.07 47.63 -17.99
N LYS A 356 6.06 48.40 -16.91
CA LYS A 356 7.14 49.34 -16.60
C LYS A 356 8.27 48.64 -15.85
N ALA A 357 7.97 47.64 -15.03
CA ALA A 357 8.96 46.82 -14.35
C ALA A 357 9.85 46.08 -15.36
N GLU A 358 9.27 45.45 -16.38
CA GLU A 358 10.00 44.74 -17.44
C GLU A 358 10.98 45.66 -18.20
N GLN A 359 10.67 46.96 -18.34
CA GLN A 359 11.56 47.95 -18.98
C GLN A 359 12.69 48.42 -18.06
N LEU A 360 12.54 48.27 -16.75
CA LEU A 360 13.51 48.70 -15.74
C LEU A 360 14.45 47.57 -15.30
N MET A 361 14.10 46.33 -15.59
CA MET A 361 14.88 45.15 -15.24
C MET A 361 16.12 45.01 -16.11
N SER A 362 17.22 44.57 -15.52
CA SER A 362 18.38 44.08 -16.25
C SER A 362 18.04 42.76 -16.97
N ASP A 363 18.91 42.32 -17.90
CA ASP A 363 18.73 41.06 -18.61
C ASP A 363 18.62 39.85 -17.64
N GLU A 364 19.45 39.84 -16.60
CA GLU A 364 19.42 38.82 -15.54
C GLU A 364 18.10 38.83 -14.74
N GLN A 365 17.63 40.01 -14.35
CA GLN A 365 16.36 40.17 -13.63
C GLN A 365 15.17 39.80 -14.51
N LEU A 366 15.22 40.11 -15.80
CA LEU A 366 14.18 39.77 -16.75
C LEU A 366 14.12 38.25 -17.01
N GLU A 367 15.27 37.58 -17.03
CA GLU A 367 15.37 36.13 -17.12
C GLU A 367 14.76 35.44 -15.87
N ALA A 368 15.17 35.89 -14.67
CA ALA A 368 14.61 35.39 -13.43
C ALA A 368 13.08 35.59 -13.34
N TYR A 369 12.57 36.73 -13.83
CA TYR A 369 11.15 36.99 -13.89
C TYR A 369 10.41 36.08 -14.88
N LYS A 370 11.01 35.79 -16.04
CA LYS A 370 10.45 34.80 -17.00
C LYS A 370 10.42 33.40 -16.44
N ASP A 371 11.48 32.97 -15.75
CA ASP A 371 11.54 31.70 -15.05
C ASP A 371 10.40 31.56 -14.01
N PHE A 372 10.20 32.61 -13.20
CA PHE A 372 9.12 32.70 -12.24
C PHE A 372 7.72 32.58 -12.90
N LEU A 373 7.49 33.29 -14.01
CA LEU A 373 6.22 33.21 -14.74
C LEU A 373 5.99 31.81 -15.32
N SER A 374 7.05 31.16 -15.81
CA SER A 374 7.01 29.78 -16.31
C SER A 374 6.69 28.78 -15.19
N ALA A 375 7.37 28.89 -14.05
CA ALA A 375 7.13 28.05 -12.88
C ALA A 375 5.71 28.24 -12.33
N LYS A 376 5.23 29.48 -12.26
CA LYS A 376 3.86 29.81 -11.86
C LYS A 376 2.81 29.23 -12.80
N ALA A 377 3.05 29.28 -14.11
CA ALA A 377 2.17 28.67 -15.10
C ALA A 377 2.12 27.14 -14.96
N TYR A 378 3.28 26.52 -14.72
CA TYR A 378 3.35 25.08 -14.49
C TYR A 378 2.63 24.67 -13.21
N GLN A 379 2.81 25.39 -12.10
CA GLN A 379 2.11 25.11 -10.84
C GLN A 379 0.58 25.22 -11.02
N ALA A 380 0.11 26.27 -11.71
CA ALA A 380 -1.32 26.43 -12.00
C ALA A 380 -1.86 25.31 -12.90
N PHE A 381 -1.06 24.86 -13.87
CA PHE A 381 -1.37 23.70 -14.70
C PHE A 381 -1.46 22.42 -13.86
N ALA A 382 -0.42 22.07 -13.09
CA ALA A 382 -0.35 20.87 -12.26
C ALA A 382 -1.52 20.80 -11.26
N LEU A 383 -1.85 21.91 -10.60
CA LEU A 383 -3.00 21.99 -9.70
C LEU A 383 -4.32 21.69 -10.42
N ARG A 384 -4.54 22.28 -11.59
CA ARG A 384 -5.76 22.10 -12.38
C ARG A 384 -5.90 20.68 -12.92
N ARG A 385 -4.77 19.98 -13.23
CA ARG A 385 -4.77 18.59 -13.71
C ARG A 385 -5.29 17.58 -12.68
N ARG A 386 -5.48 17.97 -11.44
CA ARG A 386 -6.05 17.14 -10.38
C ARG A 386 -7.58 17.07 -10.40
N ASP A 387 -8.25 17.90 -11.19
CA ASP A 387 -9.70 17.82 -11.38
C ASP A 387 -10.08 16.58 -12.19
N SER A 388 -11.20 15.95 -11.82
CA SER A 388 -11.69 14.69 -12.40
C SER A 388 -11.79 14.71 -13.92
N LYS A 389 -12.26 15.82 -14.51
CA LYS A 389 -12.37 15.97 -15.96
C LYS A 389 -11.03 15.88 -16.68
N TYR A 390 -9.96 16.42 -16.10
CA TYR A 390 -8.62 16.38 -16.68
C TYR A 390 -7.94 15.03 -16.46
N ILE A 391 -8.19 14.36 -15.33
CA ILE A 391 -7.77 12.96 -15.12
C ILE A 391 -8.37 12.08 -16.22
N THR A 392 -9.68 12.22 -16.47
CA THR A 392 -10.38 11.46 -17.53
C THR A 392 -9.83 11.79 -18.92
N ALA A 393 -9.58 13.07 -19.22
CA ALA A 393 -9.01 13.51 -20.49
C ALA A 393 -7.59 12.92 -20.69
N THR A 394 -6.71 13.03 -19.68
CA THR A 394 -5.36 12.46 -19.73
C THR A 394 -5.38 10.97 -20.04
N LEU A 395 -6.21 10.20 -19.32
CA LEU A 395 -6.35 8.76 -19.56
C LEU A 395 -6.87 8.46 -20.97
N LYS A 396 -7.87 9.21 -21.45
CA LYS A 396 -8.41 9.02 -22.80
C LYS A 396 -7.37 9.30 -23.89
N GLU A 397 -6.65 10.41 -23.79
CA GLU A 397 -5.64 10.77 -24.78
C GLU A 397 -4.40 9.88 -24.72
N SER A 398 -4.16 9.16 -23.58
CA SER A 398 -3.06 8.20 -23.45
C SER A 398 -3.31 6.84 -24.12
N HIS A 399 -4.54 6.52 -24.56
CA HIS A 399 -4.86 5.23 -25.18
C HIS A 399 -3.90 4.87 -26.33
N PRO A 400 -3.68 5.73 -27.36
CA PRO A 400 -2.82 5.36 -28.48
C PRO A 400 -1.35 5.14 -28.07
N MET A 401 -0.90 5.79 -27.00
CA MET A 401 0.49 5.75 -26.55
C MET A 401 0.76 4.53 -25.67
N LEU A 402 -0.26 4.04 -24.97
CA LEU A 402 -0.20 2.89 -24.04
C LEU A 402 -0.75 1.62 -24.67
N GLU A 403 -1.20 1.67 -25.94
CA GLU A 403 -1.87 0.54 -26.59
C GLU A 403 -0.96 -0.69 -26.70
N ILE A 404 -1.53 -1.84 -26.35
CA ILE A 404 -0.93 -3.16 -26.52
C ILE A 404 -1.94 -4.09 -27.19
N SER A 405 -1.47 -4.89 -28.12
CA SER A 405 -2.33 -5.87 -28.78
C SER A 405 -2.85 -6.92 -27.78
N PRO A 406 -4.14 -7.31 -27.83
CA PRO A 406 -4.64 -8.44 -27.05
C PRO A 406 -3.86 -9.75 -27.23
N ARG A 407 -3.16 -9.91 -28.36
CA ARG A 407 -2.36 -11.12 -28.65
C ARG A 407 -1.02 -11.14 -27.92
N ASP A 408 -0.50 -9.97 -27.53
CA ASP A 408 0.77 -9.88 -26.79
C ASP A 408 0.59 -10.23 -25.31
N LEU A 409 -0.65 -10.17 -24.80
CA LEU A 409 -0.98 -10.54 -23.44
C LEU A 409 -0.99 -12.07 -23.31
N ASP A 410 -0.28 -12.59 -22.28
CA ASP A 410 -0.17 -14.03 -21.97
C ASP A 410 0.48 -14.87 -23.09
N GLY A 411 1.33 -14.27 -23.92
CA GLY A 411 1.97 -14.93 -25.05
C GLY A 411 3.00 -16.01 -24.69
N HIS A 412 3.53 -16.01 -23.46
CA HIS A 412 4.55 -16.93 -22.97
C HIS A 412 3.94 -18.21 -22.40
N CYS A 413 3.65 -19.19 -23.23
CA CYS A 413 2.94 -20.42 -22.83
C CYS A 413 3.65 -21.24 -21.74
N PHE A 414 4.98 -21.18 -21.62
CA PHE A 414 5.74 -21.87 -20.58
C PHE A 414 6.04 -21.01 -19.35
N ALA A 415 5.70 -19.75 -19.33
CA ALA A 415 5.85 -18.92 -18.15
C ALA A 415 4.65 -19.10 -17.22
N LEU A 416 4.88 -19.42 -15.96
CA LEU A 416 3.87 -19.54 -14.91
C LEU A 416 4.15 -18.52 -13.82
N CYS A 417 3.30 -17.52 -13.70
CA CYS A 417 3.37 -16.54 -12.61
C CYS A 417 2.76 -17.10 -11.33
N THR A 418 3.51 -17.03 -10.24
CA THR A 418 3.09 -17.43 -8.89
C THR A 418 3.33 -16.27 -7.92
N PRO A 419 2.82 -16.26 -6.69
CA PRO A 419 3.10 -15.17 -5.75
C PRO A 419 4.58 -14.91 -5.45
N ALA A 420 5.44 -15.94 -5.51
CA ALA A 420 6.86 -15.78 -5.17
C ALA A 420 7.77 -15.52 -6.37
N ALA A 421 7.42 -16.01 -7.57
CA ALA A 421 8.28 -15.93 -8.76
C ALA A 421 7.51 -16.28 -10.04
N THR A 422 8.07 -15.91 -11.18
CA THR A 422 7.67 -16.42 -12.49
C THR A 422 8.56 -17.60 -12.86
N TYR A 423 7.97 -18.75 -13.17
CA TYR A 423 8.68 -19.99 -13.49
C TYR A 423 8.70 -20.27 -15.00
N ASP A 424 9.87 -20.59 -15.56
CA ASP A 424 9.95 -21.27 -16.86
C ASP A 424 9.71 -22.77 -16.65
N LEU A 425 8.53 -23.25 -16.99
CA LEU A 425 8.12 -24.64 -16.78
C LEU A 425 9.02 -25.67 -17.46
N ARG A 426 9.78 -25.29 -18.49
CA ARG A 426 10.74 -26.20 -19.15
C ARG A 426 11.94 -26.53 -18.26
N LYS A 427 12.20 -25.67 -17.27
CA LYS A 427 13.31 -25.82 -16.30
C LYS A 427 12.82 -26.28 -14.92
N GLY A 428 11.54 -26.51 -14.76
CA GLY A 428 10.91 -26.87 -13.47
C GLY A 428 11.17 -25.80 -12.41
N LEU A 429 11.46 -26.22 -11.18
CA LEU A 429 11.71 -25.30 -10.06
C LEU A 429 12.96 -24.44 -10.25
N ALA A 430 13.96 -24.92 -11.02
CA ALA A 430 15.15 -24.15 -11.36
C ALA A 430 14.88 -23.00 -12.35
N GLY A 431 13.69 -22.95 -12.94
CA GLY A 431 13.26 -21.89 -13.84
C GLY A 431 12.65 -20.65 -13.14
N ALA A 432 12.75 -20.55 -11.81
CA ALA A 432 12.29 -19.40 -11.06
C ALA A 432 13.08 -18.14 -11.44
N ARG A 433 12.36 -17.04 -11.64
CA ARG A 433 12.92 -15.70 -11.87
C ARG A 433 12.00 -14.64 -11.32
N GLU A 434 12.48 -13.44 -11.15
CA GLU A 434 11.68 -12.29 -10.75
C GLU A 434 10.55 -12.00 -11.74
N HIS A 435 9.49 -11.38 -11.25
CA HIS A 435 8.40 -10.91 -12.08
C HIS A 435 8.86 -9.74 -12.95
N SER A 436 8.36 -9.69 -14.19
CA SER A 436 8.65 -8.56 -15.07
C SER A 436 7.37 -8.06 -15.75
N PRO A 437 7.15 -6.74 -15.82
CA PRO A 437 6.06 -6.17 -16.60
C PRO A 437 6.16 -6.52 -18.10
N GLU A 438 7.35 -6.77 -18.61
CA GLU A 438 7.60 -7.14 -20.01
C GLU A 438 7.07 -8.54 -20.38
N ASP A 439 6.74 -9.36 -19.38
CA ASP A 439 6.13 -10.67 -19.62
C ASP A 439 4.68 -10.58 -20.08
N PHE A 440 4.02 -9.44 -19.85
CA PHE A 440 2.61 -9.21 -20.15
C PHE A 440 1.66 -10.30 -19.65
N ILE A 441 2.00 -10.96 -18.54
CA ILE A 441 1.19 -12.00 -17.93
C ILE A 441 0.02 -11.35 -17.18
N THR A 442 -1.22 -11.85 -17.43
CA THR A 442 -2.45 -11.34 -16.80
C THR A 442 -3.04 -12.31 -15.77
N LYS A 443 -2.40 -13.41 -15.49
CA LYS A 443 -2.86 -14.45 -14.57
C LYS A 443 -1.77 -14.82 -13.58
N MET A 444 -2.18 -15.28 -12.40
CA MET A 444 -1.28 -15.74 -11.34
C MET A 444 -1.93 -16.93 -10.63
N THR A 445 -1.12 -17.88 -10.19
CA THR A 445 -1.57 -18.97 -9.31
C THR A 445 -1.93 -18.42 -7.92
N ALA A 446 -2.74 -19.14 -7.16
CA ALA A 446 -3.09 -18.71 -5.80
C ALA A 446 -1.95 -18.95 -4.79
N VAL A 447 -1.04 -19.87 -5.10
CA VAL A 447 0.07 -20.29 -4.22
C VAL A 447 1.33 -20.53 -5.06
N SER A 448 2.48 -20.41 -4.42
CA SER A 448 3.77 -20.80 -4.99
C SER A 448 4.05 -22.29 -4.79
N PRO A 449 4.91 -22.91 -5.60
CA PRO A 449 5.33 -24.31 -5.41
C PRO A 449 5.91 -24.51 -4.01
N SER A 450 5.45 -25.59 -3.35
CA SER A 450 5.87 -25.95 -1.99
C SER A 450 5.67 -27.44 -1.76
N SER A 451 6.51 -28.07 -0.93
CA SER A 451 6.31 -29.43 -0.43
C SER A 451 5.40 -29.49 0.81
N LYS A 452 4.93 -28.34 1.32
CA LYS A 452 4.05 -28.31 2.49
C LYS A 452 2.73 -29.00 2.19
N GLY A 453 2.41 -30.05 2.95
CA GLY A 453 1.17 -30.81 2.79
C GLY A 453 1.20 -31.85 1.66
N GLU A 454 2.36 -32.14 1.06
CA GLU A 454 2.52 -33.11 -0.01
C GLU A 454 1.96 -34.51 0.37
N GLN A 455 2.29 -34.99 1.57
CA GLN A 455 1.76 -36.30 2.03
C GLN A 455 0.24 -36.33 2.11
N ILE A 456 -0.38 -35.24 2.60
CA ILE A 456 -1.84 -35.15 2.68
C ILE A 456 -2.47 -35.24 1.28
N TRP A 457 -1.81 -34.60 0.30
CA TRP A 457 -2.27 -34.66 -1.09
C TRP A 457 -2.12 -36.04 -1.69
N LEU A 458 -0.98 -36.71 -1.48
CA LEU A 458 -0.76 -38.09 -1.93
C LEU A 458 -1.76 -39.07 -1.32
N ASP A 459 -2.00 -38.99 -0.02
CA ASP A 459 -3.01 -39.83 0.67
C ASP A 459 -4.44 -39.58 0.12
N CYS A 460 -4.74 -38.32 -0.22
CA CYS A 460 -6.01 -37.94 -0.83
C CYS A 460 -6.15 -38.52 -2.25
N LEU A 461 -5.09 -38.52 -3.05
CA LEU A 461 -5.06 -39.13 -4.39
C LEU A 461 -5.27 -40.65 -4.30
N ASP A 462 -4.56 -41.31 -3.39
CA ASP A 462 -4.69 -42.74 -3.16
C ASP A 462 -6.14 -43.13 -2.78
N LEU A 463 -6.77 -42.34 -1.90
CA LEU A 463 -8.17 -42.55 -1.51
C LEU A 463 -9.14 -42.34 -2.68
N ILE A 464 -8.98 -41.22 -3.45
CA ILE A 464 -9.90 -40.87 -4.54
C ILE A 464 -9.81 -41.87 -5.69
N PHE A 465 -8.60 -42.34 -6.01
CA PHE A 465 -8.34 -43.24 -7.12
C PHE A 465 -8.21 -44.71 -6.69
N CYS A 466 -8.55 -45.03 -5.42
CA CYS A 466 -8.56 -46.40 -4.86
C CYS A 466 -7.20 -47.13 -5.05
N GLY A 467 -6.10 -46.45 -4.87
CA GLY A 467 -4.75 -47.02 -5.02
C GLY A 467 -4.34 -47.35 -6.46
N ASN A 468 -5.08 -46.90 -7.46
CA ASN A 468 -4.74 -47.15 -8.86
C ASN A 468 -3.65 -46.16 -9.33
N GLN A 469 -2.39 -46.61 -9.24
CA GLN A 469 -1.23 -45.77 -9.58
C GLN A 469 -1.21 -45.34 -11.04
N GLU A 470 -1.61 -46.19 -11.99
CA GLU A 470 -1.66 -45.82 -13.41
C GLU A 470 -2.63 -44.66 -13.66
N LEU A 471 -3.78 -44.69 -12.96
CA LEU A 471 -4.76 -43.60 -13.06
C LEU A 471 -4.28 -42.31 -12.37
N ILE A 472 -3.57 -42.43 -11.24
CA ILE A 472 -2.95 -41.28 -10.56
C ILE A 472 -1.93 -40.64 -11.46
N ASP A 473 -1.02 -41.41 -12.08
CA ASP A 473 0.00 -40.95 -13.01
C ASP A 473 -0.63 -40.28 -14.25
N TYR A 474 -1.67 -40.86 -14.80
CA TYR A 474 -2.41 -40.30 -15.93
C TYR A 474 -3.04 -38.94 -15.60
N VAL A 475 -3.68 -38.84 -14.44
CA VAL A 475 -4.32 -37.59 -13.99
C VAL A 475 -3.26 -36.53 -13.65
N GLN A 476 -2.10 -36.93 -13.13
CA GLN A 476 -0.96 -36.06 -12.93
C GLN A 476 -0.48 -35.44 -14.26
N MET A 477 -0.39 -36.23 -15.33
CA MET A 477 -0.06 -35.72 -16.66
C MET A 477 -1.09 -34.71 -17.17
N ILE A 478 -2.41 -34.98 -16.98
CA ILE A 478 -3.47 -34.06 -17.33
C ILE A 478 -3.31 -32.72 -16.57
N CYS A 479 -3.06 -32.79 -15.27
CA CYS A 479 -2.80 -31.61 -14.46
C CYS A 479 -1.54 -30.86 -14.92
N GLY A 480 -0.49 -31.57 -15.33
CA GLY A 480 0.72 -31.01 -15.92
C GLY A 480 0.43 -30.26 -17.23
N LEU A 481 -0.39 -30.82 -18.10
CA LEU A 481 -0.86 -30.13 -19.31
C LEU A 481 -1.67 -28.88 -18.99
N ALA A 482 -2.52 -28.97 -17.96
CA ALA A 482 -3.31 -27.84 -17.49
C ALA A 482 -2.50 -26.71 -16.83
N VAL A 483 -1.20 -26.89 -16.59
CA VAL A 483 -0.31 -25.82 -16.12
C VAL A 483 0.36 -25.08 -17.29
N ILE A 484 0.46 -25.72 -18.47
CA ILE A 484 1.07 -25.14 -19.67
C ILE A 484 0.02 -24.30 -20.44
N GLY A 485 0.40 -23.10 -20.85
CA GLY A 485 -0.47 -22.21 -21.62
C GLY A 485 -0.57 -22.55 -23.11
N LYS A 486 -0.70 -23.83 -23.45
CA LYS A 486 -0.81 -24.31 -24.82
C LYS A 486 -1.59 -25.62 -24.87
N VAL A 487 -2.49 -25.76 -25.83
CA VAL A 487 -3.17 -27.02 -26.11
C VAL A 487 -2.21 -27.97 -26.84
N TYR A 488 -1.93 -29.10 -26.23
CA TYR A 488 -1.14 -30.20 -26.84
C TYR A 488 -2.03 -31.32 -27.37
N VAL A 489 -3.18 -31.52 -26.73
CA VAL A 489 -4.14 -32.56 -27.07
C VAL A 489 -5.51 -31.91 -27.19
N GLU A 490 -6.09 -31.94 -28.38
CA GLU A 490 -7.43 -31.41 -28.65
C GLU A 490 -8.50 -32.38 -28.13
N ALA A 491 -8.69 -32.38 -26.80
CA ALA A 491 -9.57 -33.33 -26.12
C ALA A 491 -10.42 -32.67 -25.03
N LEU A 492 -11.63 -33.17 -24.87
CA LEU A 492 -12.46 -32.95 -23.69
C LEU A 492 -12.19 -34.05 -22.69
N ILE A 493 -11.72 -33.72 -21.50
CA ILE A 493 -11.54 -34.66 -20.40
C ILE A 493 -12.87 -34.87 -19.69
N ILE A 494 -13.39 -36.07 -19.69
CA ILE A 494 -14.65 -36.42 -19.01
C ILE A 494 -14.31 -37.23 -17.76
N ALA A 495 -14.52 -36.62 -16.57
CA ALA A 495 -14.39 -37.27 -15.28
C ALA A 495 -15.76 -37.71 -14.77
N TYR A 496 -16.05 -39.00 -14.83
CA TYR A 496 -17.36 -39.58 -14.44
C TYR A 496 -17.24 -40.53 -13.26
N GLY A 497 -18.37 -40.78 -12.61
CA GLY A 497 -18.45 -41.80 -11.52
C GLY A 497 -19.71 -41.66 -10.69
N GLY A 498 -20.02 -42.69 -9.88
CA GLY A 498 -21.28 -42.89 -9.16
C GLY A 498 -21.62 -41.91 -8.01
N GLY A 499 -21.03 -40.74 -7.98
CA GLY A 499 -21.23 -39.74 -6.92
C GLY A 499 -20.40 -40.00 -5.65
N ARG A 500 -20.16 -38.96 -4.85
CA ARG A 500 -19.41 -38.97 -3.57
C ARG A 500 -18.02 -39.64 -3.61
N ASN A 501 -17.37 -39.64 -4.75
CA ASN A 501 -16.08 -40.32 -5.01
C ASN A 501 -14.91 -39.32 -5.17
N GLY A 502 -15.05 -38.08 -4.70
CA GLY A 502 -13.95 -37.08 -4.65
C GLY A 502 -13.69 -36.31 -5.95
N LYS A 503 -14.41 -36.55 -7.07
CA LYS A 503 -14.19 -35.82 -8.34
C LYS A 503 -14.17 -34.28 -8.16
N SER A 504 -15.21 -33.74 -7.54
CA SER A 504 -15.32 -32.27 -7.31
C SER A 504 -14.23 -31.77 -6.35
N THR A 505 -13.89 -32.55 -5.34
CA THR A 505 -12.81 -32.23 -4.39
C THR A 505 -11.49 -32.12 -5.12
N PHE A 506 -11.16 -33.10 -5.96
CA PHE A 506 -9.94 -33.12 -6.76
C PHE A 506 -9.85 -31.90 -7.70
N TRP A 507 -10.81 -31.73 -8.60
CA TRP A 507 -10.76 -30.65 -9.60
C TRP A 507 -10.85 -29.26 -8.97
N ASN A 508 -11.61 -29.08 -7.90
CA ASN A 508 -11.66 -27.83 -7.16
C ASN A 508 -10.35 -27.51 -6.44
N SER A 509 -9.62 -28.52 -5.95
CA SER A 509 -8.30 -28.33 -5.36
C SER A 509 -7.29 -27.84 -6.42
N VAL A 510 -7.23 -28.51 -7.56
CA VAL A 510 -6.38 -28.09 -8.69
C VAL A 510 -6.75 -26.68 -9.16
N SER A 511 -8.04 -26.39 -9.31
CA SER A 511 -8.53 -25.06 -9.69
C SER A 511 -8.12 -23.99 -8.71
N ARG A 512 -8.20 -24.24 -7.41
CA ARG A 512 -7.79 -23.30 -6.37
C ARG A 512 -6.29 -23.02 -6.41
N VAL A 513 -5.47 -24.04 -6.61
CA VAL A 513 -4.01 -23.87 -6.75
C VAL A 513 -3.68 -23.02 -7.98
N LEU A 514 -4.32 -23.31 -9.13
CA LEU A 514 -4.10 -22.55 -10.36
C LEU A 514 -4.64 -21.11 -10.30
N GLY A 515 -5.52 -20.79 -9.37
CA GLY A 515 -5.99 -19.43 -9.13
C GLY A 515 -6.57 -18.76 -10.38
N LEU A 516 -5.98 -17.66 -10.82
CA LEU A 516 -6.44 -16.92 -12.00
C LEU A 516 -6.28 -17.69 -13.31
N TYR A 517 -5.43 -18.72 -13.37
CA TYR A 517 -5.28 -19.59 -14.55
C TYR A 517 -6.43 -20.59 -14.70
N SER A 518 -7.25 -20.79 -13.69
CA SER A 518 -8.44 -21.65 -13.77
C SER A 518 -9.73 -20.82 -13.97
N GLY A 519 -10.71 -21.43 -14.58
CA GLY A 519 -12.05 -20.84 -14.76
C GLY A 519 -13.13 -21.91 -14.83
N ASN A 520 -14.37 -21.49 -14.54
CA ASN A 520 -15.54 -22.33 -14.68
C ASN A 520 -16.40 -21.85 -15.85
N ILE A 521 -16.92 -22.78 -16.62
CA ILE A 521 -17.97 -22.53 -17.63
C ILE A 521 -19.21 -23.34 -17.27
N SER A 522 -20.36 -22.83 -17.64
CA SER A 522 -21.57 -23.64 -17.45
C SER A 522 -21.57 -24.83 -18.39
N ALA A 523 -21.94 -26.01 -17.89
CA ALA A 523 -22.08 -27.19 -18.71
C ALA A 523 -23.10 -26.98 -19.87
N ASP A 524 -24.10 -26.15 -19.68
CA ASP A 524 -25.05 -25.78 -20.75
C ASP A 524 -24.36 -25.16 -21.97
N THR A 525 -23.23 -24.46 -21.78
CA THR A 525 -22.44 -23.90 -22.88
C THR A 525 -21.95 -25.00 -23.83
N LEU A 526 -21.72 -26.19 -23.32
CA LEU A 526 -21.29 -27.35 -24.08
C LEU A 526 -22.45 -28.16 -24.71
N THR A 527 -23.71 -27.75 -24.51
CA THR A 527 -24.89 -28.52 -24.94
C THR A 527 -25.61 -27.95 -26.17
N VAL A 528 -26.24 -28.82 -26.90
CA VAL A 528 -27.16 -28.43 -27.99
C VAL A 528 -28.40 -27.79 -27.37
N GLY A 529 -28.77 -26.59 -27.86
CA GLY A 529 -29.95 -25.86 -27.38
C GLY A 529 -29.65 -24.78 -26.33
N CYS A 530 -28.39 -24.51 -26.03
CA CYS A 530 -28.02 -23.34 -25.23
C CYS A 530 -28.53 -22.06 -25.92
N ARG A 531 -29.53 -21.39 -25.31
CA ARG A 531 -30.20 -20.21 -25.90
C ARG A 531 -29.58 -18.89 -25.44
N ARG A 532 -28.67 -18.93 -24.50
CA ARG A 532 -28.01 -17.73 -23.96
C ARG A 532 -26.84 -17.30 -24.84
N ASN A 533 -26.51 -16.02 -24.75
CA ASN A 533 -25.27 -15.52 -25.37
C ASN A 533 -24.05 -16.06 -24.55
N ILE A 534 -23.28 -16.98 -25.13
CA ILE A 534 -22.10 -17.59 -24.54
C ILE A 534 -20.83 -16.75 -24.75
N LYS A 535 -20.83 -15.74 -25.60
CA LYS A 535 -19.64 -14.96 -25.93
C LYS A 535 -18.94 -14.33 -24.73
N PRO A 536 -19.64 -13.80 -23.72
CA PRO A 536 -18.97 -13.30 -22.51
C PRO A 536 -18.27 -14.40 -21.69
N GLU A 537 -18.82 -15.61 -21.62
CA GLU A 537 -18.17 -16.76 -20.96
C GLU A 537 -16.92 -17.20 -21.74
N LEU A 538 -17.00 -17.22 -23.06
CA LEU A 538 -15.84 -17.51 -23.91
C LEU A 538 -14.75 -16.44 -23.75
N ALA A 539 -15.11 -15.18 -23.57
CA ALA A 539 -14.15 -14.12 -23.30
C ALA A 539 -13.36 -14.32 -21.99
N GLU A 540 -14.02 -14.90 -20.98
CA GLU A 540 -13.36 -15.23 -19.71
C GLU A 540 -12.39 -16.44 -19.83
N ALA A 541 -12.50 -17.24 -20.91
CA ALA A 541 -11.59 -18.35 -21.19
C ALA A 541 -10.20 -17.91 -21.65
N LYS A 542 -10.04 -16.63 -22.07
CA LYS A 542 -8.72 -16.12 -22.48
C LYS A 542 -7.69 -16.27 -21.37
N ALA A 543 -6.53 -16.83 -21.72
CA ALA A 543 -5.41 -17.11 -20.84
C ALA A 543 -5.71 -18.06 -19.65
N LYS A 544 -6.90 -18.68 -19.62
CA LYS A 544 -7.16 -19.79 -18.71
C LYS A 544 -6.42 -21.03 -19.20
N ARG A 545 -5.83 -21.78 -18.28
CA ARG A 545 -5.10 -23.03 -18.54
C ARG A 545 -5.89 -24.27 -18.13
N LEU A 546 -6.90 -24.07 -17.27
CA LEU A 546 -7.87 -25.08 -16.88
C LEU A 546 -9.27 -24.47 -16.96
N LEU A 547 -10.16 -25.08 -17.75
CA LEU A 547 -11.60 -24.78 -17.74
C LEU A 547 -12.38 -25.96 -17.24
N ILE A 548 -13.26 -25.73 -16.27
CA ILE A 548 -14.09 -26.75 -15.66
C ILE A 548 -15.55 -26.49 -16.01
N ALA A 549 -16.20 -27.49 -16.58
CA ALA A 549 -17.64 -27.57 -16.71
C ALA A 549 -18.16 -28.63 -15.74
N ALA A 550 -19.11 -28.26 -14.89
CA ALA A 550 -19.64 -29.17 -13.86
C ALA A 550 -21.12 -29.41 -14.07
N GLU A 551 -21.57 -30.66 -13.74
CA GLU A 551 -22.97 -31.05 -13.58
C GLU A 551 -23.83 -30.84 -14.85
N MET A 552 -23.56 -31.65 -15.86
CA MET A 552 -24.41 -31.69 -17.06
C MET A 552 -25.75 -32.39 -16.70
N GLN A 553 -26.84 -31.84 -17.22
CA GLN A 553 -28.17 -32.47 -17.03
C GLN A 553 -28.23 -33.84 -17.70
N GLU A 554 -28.92 -34.78 -17.07
CA GLU A 554 -29.15 -36.09 -17.64
C GLU A 554 -29.89 -36.00 -18.98
N GLY A 555 -29.41 -36.71 -19.99
CA GLY A 555 -29.96 -36.68 -21.35
C GLY A 555 -29.56 -35.49 -22.19
N ALA A 556 -28.77 -34.53 -21.67
CA ALA A 556 -28.25 -33.43 -22.45
C ALA A 556 -27.27 -33.94 -23.52
N ARG A 557 -27.35 -33.36 -24.75
CA ARG A 557 -26.46 -33.70 -25.86
C ARG A 557 -25.39 -32.64 -26.00
N LEU A 558 -24.12 -33.05 -26.10
CA LEU A 558 -23.00 -32.14 -26.36
C LEU A 558 -23.15 -31.50 -27.76
N ASN A 559 -22.77 -30.24 -27.83
CA ASN A 559 -22.64 -29.50 -29.08
C ASN A 559 -21.22 -29.70 -29.62
N ASP A 560 -21.07 -30.55 -30.62
CA ASP A 560 -19.78 -30.91 -31.20
C ASP A 560 -18.99 -29.70 -31.68
N SER A 561 -19.67 -28.70 -32.26
CA SER A 561 -19.03 -27.49 -32.74
C SER A 561 -18.41 -26.68 -31.59
N THR A 562 -19.14 -26.44 -30.52
CA THR A 562 -18.67 -25.68 -29.37
C THR A 562 -17.54 -26.42 -28.64
N VAL A 563 -17.67 -27.74 -28.45
CA VAL A 563 -16.62 -28.56 -27.83
C VAL A 563 -15.35 -28.54 -28.66
N LYS A 564 -15.45 -28.78 -29.98
CA LYS A 564 -14.29 -28.73 -30.88
C LYS A 564 -13.63 -27.35 -30.85
N GLN A 565 -14.40 -26.29 -30.89
CA GLN A 565 -13.87 -24.92 -30.84
C GLN A 565 -13.12 -24.63 -29.53
N LEU A 566 -13.64 -25.09 -28.38
CA LEU A 566 -13.00 -24.90 -27.07
C LEU A 566 -11.75 -25.76 -26.87
N CYS A 567 -11.67 -26.92 -27.53
CA CYS A 567 -10.49 -27.80 -27.45
C CYS A 567 -9.48 -27.58 -28.58
N SER A 568 -9.78 -26.72 -29.55
CA SER A 568 -8.97 -26.47 -30.76
C SER A 568 -7.75 -25.59 -30.46
N THR A 569 -6.80 -25.62 -31.39
CA THR A 569 -5.70 -24.67 -31.51
C THR A 569 -6.04 -23.49 -32.45
N ASP A 570 -7.25 -23.43 -32.98
CA ASP A 570 -7.72 -22.36 -33.83
C ASP A 570 -8.16 -21.14 -33.01
N ASP A 571 -8.04 -19.94 -33.61
CA ASP A 571 -8.51 -18.70 -33.00
C ASP A 571 -10.03 -18.73 -32.83
N MET A 572 -10.48 -18.39 -31.62
CA MET A 572 -11.90 -18.23 -31.31
C MET A 572 -12.24 -16.77 -31.05
N PHE A 573 -13.46 -16.40 -31.51
CA PHE A 573 -13.98 -15.06 -31.33
C PHE A 573 -14.77 -14.93 -30.05
N ALA A 574 -14.47 -13.88 -29.27
CA ALA A 574 -15.12 -13.59 -28.01
C ALA A 574 -15.42 -12.10 -27.87
N GLU A 575 -16.37 -11.78 -26.99
CA GLU A 575 -16.82 -10.41 -26.76
C GLU A 575 -17.15 -10.22 -25.29
N LYS A 576 -16.48 -9.29 -24.63
CA LYS A 576 -16.86 -8.81 -23.30
C LYS A 576 -17.94 -7.75 -23.41
N LYS A 577 -18.85 -7.70 -22.44
CA LYS A 577 -19.89 -6.67 -22.40
C LYS A 577 -19.26 -5.27 -22.32
N TYR A 578 -19.66 -4.40 -23.25
CA TYR A 578 -19.16 -3.01 -23.36
C TYR A 578 -17.68 -2.87 -23.72
N LYS A 579 -17.06 -3.90 -24.30
CA LYS A 579 -15.70 -3.85 -24.84
C LYS A 579 -15.67 -4.33 -26.28
N ASP A 580 -14.62 -3.98 -27.01
CA ASP A 580 -14.45 -4.42 -28.36
C ASP A 580 -14.25 -5.94 -28.44
N PRO A 581 -14.84 -6.60 -29.46
CA PRO A 581 -14.64 -8.02 -29.68
C PRO A 581 -13.18 -8.31 -30.06
N PHE A 582 -12.72 -9.48 -29.66
CA PHE A 582 -11.34 -9.90 -29.90
C PHE A 582 -11.26 -11.40 -30.22
N SER A 583 -10.18 -11.80 -30.87
CA SER A 583 -9.86 -13.21 -31.10
C SER A 583 -8.70 -13.64 -30.21
N PHE A 584 -8.74 -14.87 -29.74
CA PHE A 584 -7.66 -15.50 -29.00
C PHE A 584 -7.58 -16.99 -29.30
N THR A 585 -6.40 -17.57 -29.22
CA THR A 585 -6.19 -19.01 -29.34
C THR A 585 -6.42 -19.66 -27.98
N PRO A 586 -7.26 -20.71 -27.87
CA PRO A 586 -7.43 -21.47 -26.63
C PRO A 586 -6.08 -22.02 -26.12
N CYS A 587 -5.88 -21.98 -24.82
CA CYS A 587 -4.65 -22.51 -24.20
C CYS A 587 -4.97 -23.38 -22.97
N HIS A 588 -6.19 -23.84 -22.85
CA HIS A 588 -6.69 -24.52 -21.67
C HIS A 588 -6.94 -26.03 -21.91
N THR A 589 -6.82 -26.79 -20.87
CA THR A 589 -7.39 -28.15 -20.77
C THR A 589 -8.84 -28.01 -20.34
N LEU A 590 -9.77 -28.55 -21.13
CA LEU A 590 -11.21 -28.55 -20.83
C LEU A 590 -11.60 -29.82 -20.10
N VAL A 591 -12.19 -29.67 -18.92
CA VAL A 591 -12.65 -30.77 -18.07
C VAL A 591 -14.15 -30.65 -17.84
N LEU A 592 -14.86 -31.73 -18.11
CA LEU A 592 -16.26 -31.94 -17.72
C LEU A 592 -16.34 -33.04 -16.66
N TYR A 593 -16.87 -32.73 -15.50
CA TYR A 593 -17.18 -33.80 -14.51
C TYR A 593 -18.67 -33.87 -14.24
N THR A 594 -19.16 -35.13 -14.08
CA THR A 594 -20.57 -35.44 -13.91
C THR A 594 -20.77 -36.60 -12.94
#